data_e79909163e8a6619f68259c8bc62a843
#
_entry.id   e79909163e8a6619f68259c8bc62a843
#
_cell.length_a   1.000
_cell.length_b   1.000
_cell.length_c   1.000
_cell.angle_alpha   90.00
_cell.angle_beta   90.00
_cell.angle_gamma   90.00
#
_symmetry.space_group_name_H-M   'P 1'
#
loop_
_entity.id
_entity.type
_entity.pdbx_description
1 polymer ?
#
loop_
_entity_poly.entity_id
_entity_poly.type
_entity_poly.pdbx_seq_one_letter_code
_entity_poly.pdbx_strand_id
1 'polypeptide(L)'
;LNAMLQNTDLLLDLNAGEEIKPAGAVYMHLQNPVIKQKDILKNPYSEVLLKQNKYDGLVLDDQELLSNLDTSIEKAGNSIVYPVRKYADGHFGGVKNSGNVITFDNLMLLLKRNEELIQEAAKLIFAGDVALNPVLWPDRRSALQYSPYKAIMQFDELLGNQYYRLPKENT
;
A
#
# COMPACT_ATOMS: atom_id res chain seq x y z
N LEU A 1 6.31 9.73 -1.56
CA LEU A 1 5.77 8.89 -2.64
C LEU A 1 4.86 9.69 -3.56
N ASN A 2 3.80 10.32 -3.01
CA ASN A 2 2.86 11.15 -3.79
C ASN A 2 3.58 12.23 -4.61
N ALA A 3 4.50 12.96 -3.99
CA ALA A 3 5.31 13.99 -4.65
C ALA A 3 6.20 13.41 -5.78
N MET A 4 6.72 12.20 -5.63
CA MET A 4 7.50 11.53 -6.69
C MET A 4 6.63 11.09 -7.87
N LEU A 5 5.43 10.56 -7.59
CA LEU A 5 4.50 10.10 -8.63
C LEU A 5 3.86 11.25 -9.41
N GLN A 6 3.76 12.44 -8.80
CA GLN A 6 3.18 13.63 -9.41
C GLN A 6 4.22 14.53 -10.11
N ASN A 7 5.49 14.44 -9.72
CA ASN A 7 6.56 15.27 -10.28
C ASN A 7 7.51 14.43 -11.14
N THR A 8 6.96 13.77 -12.16
CA THR A 8 7.75 13.02 -13.14
C THR A 8 8.75 13.90 -13.89
N ASP A 9 8.49 15.21 -13.98
CA ASP A 9 9.39 16.19 -14.62
C ASP A 9 10.79 16.21 -14.01
N LEU A 10 10.91 15.94 -12.70
CA LEU A 10 12.21 15.82 -12.03
C LEU A 10 13.00 14.58 -12.48
N LEU A 11 12.32 13.61 -13.08
CA LEU A 11 12.93 12.38 -13.60
C LEU A 11 13.22 12.48 -15.10
N LEU A 12 12.64 13.47 -15.80
CA LEU A 12 12.83 13.68 -17.24
C LEU A 12 14.26 14.09 -17.61
N ASP A 13 14.99 14.74 -16.71
CA ASP A 13 16.42 15.04 -16.91
C ASP A 13 17.28 13.77 -17.03
N LEU A 14 16.75 12.62 -16.60
CA LEU A 14 17.44 11.33 -16.67
C LEU A 14 17.19 10.57 -17.98
N ASN A 15 16.07 10.87 -18.68
CA ASN A 15 15.65 10.18 -19.92
C ASN A 15 15.25 11.18 -20.99
N ALA A 16 16.23 11.73 -21.71
CA ALA A 16 16.03 12.74 -22.75
C ALA A 16 14.94 12.35 -23.77
N GLY A 17 13.71 12.84 -23.59
CA GLY A 17 12.65 12.83 -24.57
C GLY A 17 11.59 11.75 -24.50
N GLU A 18 11.63 10.86 -23.51
CA GLU A 18 10.57 9.85 -23.31
C GLU A 18 9.56 10.30 -22.26
N GLU A 19 8.28 10.02 -22.51
CA GLU A 19 7.20 10.28 -21.53
C GLU A 19 7.30 9.27 -20.39
N ILE A 20 7.52 9.76 -19.15
CA ILE A 20 7.56 8.92 -17.95
C ILE A 20 6.18 8.88 -17.32
N LYS A 21 5.64 7.68 -17.14
CA LYS A 21 4.36 7.45 -16.45
C LYS A 21 4.57 6.71 -15.13
N PRO A 22 3.82 7.04 -14.06
CA PRO A 22 3.88 6.30 -12.82
C PRO A 22 3.35 4.88 -13.04
N ALA A 23 4.16 3.88 -12.78
CA ALA A 23 3.81 2.47 -12.93
C ALA A 23 3.24 1.84 -11.64
N GLY A 24 3.38 2.52 -10.52
CA GLY A 24 2.92 2.06 -9.22
C GLY A 24 3.88 2.41 -8.10
N ALA A 25 3.63 1.85 -6.94
CA ALA A 25 4.45 2.03 -5.75
C ALA A 25 4.48 0.74 -4.94
N VAL A 26 5.66 0.22 -4.70
CA VAL A 26 5.86 -1.00 -3.94
C VAL A 26 6.72 -0.76 -2.71
N TYR A 27 6.43 -1.49 -1.64
CA TYR A 27 7.19 -1.49 -0.40
C TYR A 27 8.11 -2.71 -0.37
N MET A 28 9.38 -2.47 -0.11
CA MET A 28 10.37 -3.52 0.11
C MET A 28 10.63 -3.68 1.61
N HIS A 29 10.50 -4.90 2.11
CA HIS A 29 10.88 -5.22 3.49
C HIS A 29 12.40 -5.29 3.61
N LEU A 30 12.96 -4.45 4.50
CA LEU A 30 14.41 -4.41 4.75
C LEU A 30 14.83 -5.30 5.93
N GLN A 31 13.88 -5.74 6.74
CA GLN A 31 14.18 -6.59 7.90
C GLN A 31 14.20 -8.06 7.50
N ASN A 32 15.16 -8.81 8.03
CA ASN A 32 15.18 -10.25 7.87
C ASN A 32 13.97 -10.88 8.58
N PRO A 33 13.11 -11.60 7.86
CA PRO A 33 11.95 -12.22 8.46
C PRO A 33 12.34 -13.37 9.38
N VAL A 34 11.56 -13.59 10.42
CA VAL A 34 11.69 -14.78 11.28
C VAL A 34 11.05 -15.97 10.58
N ILE A 35 11.87 -16.85 10.03
CA ILE A 35 11.44 -18.04 9.31
C ILE A 35 11.17 -19.19 10.27
N LYS A 36 10.00 -19.81 10.16
CA LYS A 36 9.64 -20.97 10.97
C LYS A 36 10.34 -22.22 10.44
N GLN A 37 10.89 -23.03 11.31
CA GLN A 37 11.60 -24.27 10.97
C GLN A 37 10.79 -25.20 10.04
N LYS A 38 9.47 -25.30 10.24
CA LYS A 38 8.57 -26.11 9.40
C LYS A 38 8.55 -25.70 7.93
N ASP A 39 8.82 -24.45 7.64
CA ASP A 39 8.76 -23.90 6.28
C ASP A 39 10.07 -24.21 5.52
N ILE A 40 11.20 -24.23 6.24
CA ILE A 40 12.52 -24.61 5.70
C ILE A 40 12.60 -26.12 5.40
N LEU A 41 11.91 -26.96 6.18
CA LEU A 41 11.89 -28.39 5.95
C LEU A 41 11.17 -28.82 4.66
N LYS A 42 10.31 -27.94 4.13
CA LYS A 42 9.48 -28.22 2.94
C LYS A 42 9.99 -27.55 1.66
N ASN A 43 10.70 -26.45 1.79
CA ASN A 43 11.14 -25.64 0.66
C ASN A 43 12.57 -25.16 0.87
N PRO A 44 13.34 -24.90 -0.20
CA PRO A 44 14.65 -24.27 -0.12
C PRO A 44 14.59 -22.94 0.66
N TYR A 45 15.60 -22.69 1.50
CA TYR A 45 15.66 -21.48 2.32
C TYR A 45 15.51 -20.18 1.50
N SER A 46 16.17 -20.12 0.33
CA SER A 46 16.10 -18.98 -0.58
C SER A 46 14.68 -18.69 -1.07
N GLU A 47 13.91 -19.73 -1.38
CA GLU A 47 12.53 -19.57 -1.84
C GLU A 47 11.60 -19.10 -0.69
N VAL A 48 11.79 -19.63 0.53
CA VAL A 48 11.05 -19.18 1.70
C VAL A 48 11.36 -17.72 2.02
N LEU A 49 12.62 -17.33 1.90
CA LEU A 49 13.05 -15.94 2.11
C LEU A 49 12.42 -14.98 1.09
N LEU A 50 12.44 -15.36 -0.19
CA LEU A 50 11.83 -14.55 -1.25
C LEU A 50 10.32 -14.39 -1.03
N LYS A 51 9.60 -15.46 -0.67
CA LYS A 51 8.16 -15.39 -0.38
C LYS A 51 7.83 -14.50 0.81
N GLN A 52 8.69 -14.44 1.83
CA GLN A 52 8.48 -13.61 3.01
C GLN A 52 8.86 -12.15 2.77
N ASN A 53 9.82 -11.89 1.89
CA ASN A 53 10.23 -10.56 1.46
C ASN A 53 9.49 -10.08 0.21
N LYS A 54 8.39 -10.73 -0.15
CA LYS A 54 7.56 -10.31 -1.28
C LYS A 54 7.21 -8.82 -1.15
N TYR A 55 7.37 -8.09 -2.24
CA TYR A 55 6.94 -6.70 -2.31
C TYR A 55 5.43 -6.60 -2.07
N ASP A 56 5.03 -5.57 -1.37
CA ASP A 56 3.63 -5.19 -1.20
C ASP A 56 3.40 -3.80 -1.81
N GLY A 57 2.15 -3.45 -2.13
CA GLY A 57 1.84 -2.15 -2.69
C GLY A 57 0.89 -2.22 -3.88
N LEU A 58 0.89 -1.14 -4.67
CA LEU A 58 0.03 -0.98 -5.85
C LEU A 58 0.88 -0.99 -7.12
N VAL A 59 0.41 -1.71 -8.13
CA VAL A 59 1.01 -1.77 -9.48
C VAL A 59 -0.07 -1.46 -10.51
N LEU A 60 0.30 -0.76 -11.58
CA LEU A 60 -0.62 -0.38 -12.63
C LEU A 60 -1.09 -1.62 -13.41
N ASP A 61 -2.40 -1.63 -13.77
CA ASP A 61 -2.99 -2.65 -14.63
C ASP A 61 -2.61 -2.42 -16.11
N ASP A 62 -1.37 -2.75 -16.41
CA ASP A 62 -0.79 -2.70 -17.74
C ASP A 62 -0.11 -4.04 -18.03
N GLN A 63 -0.55 -4.72 -19.10
CA GLN A 63 -0.09 -6.09 -19.42
C GLN A 63 1.39 -6.14 -19.75
N GLU A 64 1.93 -5.15 -20.44
CA GLU A 64 3.33 -5.08 -20.79
C GLU A 64 4.18 -4.88 -19.52
N LEU A 65 3.79 -3.92 -18.68
CA LEU A 65 4.42 -3.68 -17.39
C LEU A 65 4.39 -4.93 -16.51
N LEU A 66 3.21 -5.53 -16.31
CA LEU A 66 3.02 -6.67 -15.42
C LEU A 66 3.81 -7.91 -15.90
N SER A 67 3.90 -8.13 -17.23
CA SER A 67 4.69 -9.22 -17.81
C SER A 67 6.19 -9.04 -17.61
N ASN A 68 6.66 -7.80 -17.59
CA ASN A 68 8.08 -7.46 -17.44
C ASN A 68 8.53 -7.39 -15.97
N LEU A 69 7.60 -7.25 -15.01
CA LEU A 69 7.93 -7.23 -13.58
C LEU A 69 8.53 -8.55 -13.08
N ASP A 70 8.04 -9.67 -13.57
CA ASP A 70 8.53 -10.99 -13.19
C ASP A 70 8.50 -11.97 -14.38
N THR A 71 9.59 -12.01 -15.10
CA THR A 71 9.76 -12.88 -16.27
C THR A 71 9.93 -14.37 -15.91
N SER A 72 10.06 -14.69 -14.62
CA SER A 72 10.19 -16.08 -14.15
C SER A 72 8.88 -16.87 -14.16
N ILE A 73 7.75 -16.19 -14.34
CA ILE A 73 6.43 -16.82 -14.37
C ILE A 73 6.15 -17.41 -15.77
N GLU A 74 6.61 -18.60 -16.04
CA GLU A 74 6.34 -19.30 -17.30
C GLU A 74 4.90 -19.77 -17.43
N LYS A 75 4.35 -20.37 -16.36
CA LYS A 75 3.00 -20.94 -16.30
C LYS A 75 2.07 -20.08 -15.43
N ALA A 76 0.76 -20.34 -15.52
CA ALA A 76 -0.21 -19.70 -14.63
C ALA A 76 0.19 -19.87 -13.15
N GLY A 77 0.24 -18.77 -12.40
CA GLY A 77 0.68 -18.77 -11.00
C GLY A 77 0.90 -17.37 -10.44
N ASN A 78 1.18 -17.31 -9.15
CA ASN A 78 1.50 -16.06 -8.49
C ASN A 78 3.01 -15.78 -8.60
N SER A 79 3.38 -14.53 -8.80
CA SER A 79 4.76 -14.09 -8.60
C SER A 79 5.21 -14.34 -7.16
N ILE A 80 6.45 -14.75 -7.01
CA ILE A 80 7.10 -14.89 -5.69
C ILE A 80 7.56 -13.53 -5.18
N VAL A 81 7.86 -12.60 -6.09
CA VAL A 81 8.50 -11.31 -5.78
C VAL A 81 7.47 -10.17 -5.72
N TYR A 82 6.56 -10.11 -6.68
CA TYR A 82 5.60 -9.00 -6.82
C TYR A 82 4.15 -9.42 -6.51
N PRO A 83 3.25 -8.49 -6.15
CA PRO A 83 1.85 -8.78 -5.87
C PRO A 83 1.02 -8.99 -7.15
N VAL A 84 1.56 -9.71 -8.12
CA VAL A 84 0.94 -9.99 -9.42
C VAL A 84 0.79 -11.48 -9.66
N ARG A 85 -0.11 -11.84 -10.58
CA ARG A 85 -0.43 -13.21 -10.97
C ARG A 85 -0.56 -13.30 -12.48
N LYS A 86 -0.06 -14.40 -13.06
CA LYS A 86 -0.38 -14.83 -14.43
C LYS A 86 -1.55 -15.81 -14.39
N TYR A 87 -2.60 -15.53 -15.13
CA TYR A 87 -3.79 -16.38 -15.23
C TYR A 87 -3.64 -17.46 -16.32
N ALA A 88 -4.57 -18.41 -16.36
CA ALA A 88 -4.50 -19.55 -17.27
C ALA A 88 -4.61 -19.18 -18.76
N ASP A 89 -5.26 -18.06 -19.06
CA ASP A 89 -5.39 -17.47 -20.41
C ASP A 89 -4.17 -16.64 -20.83
N GLY A 90 -3.16 -16.55 -19.94
CA GLY A 90 -1.91 -15.87 -20.20
C GLY A 90 -1.87 -14.40 -19.80
N HIS A 91 -3.01 -13.77 -19.43
CA HIS A 91 -3.01 -12.39 -18.97
C HIS A 91 -2.43 -12.28 -17.55
N PHE A 92 -1.90 -11.08 -17.23
CA PHE A 92 -1.42 -10.74 -15.90
C PHE A 92 -2.42 -9.84 -15.17
N GLY A 93 -2.48 -9.96 -13.86
CA GLY A 93 -3.33 -9.13 -13.03
C GLY A 93 -2.99 -9.27 -11.55
N GLY A 94 -3.87 -8.74 -10.67
CA GLY A 94 -3.68 -8.83 -9.22
C GLY A 94 -3.90 -10.24 -8.68
N VAL A 95 -3.28 -10.53 -7.55
CA VAL A 95 -3.61 -11.72 -6.77
C VAL A 95 -5.05 -11.57 -6.27
N LYS A 96 -5.85 -12.62 -6.37
CA LYS A 96 -7.27 -12.59 -6.00
C LYS A 96 -7.47 -11.99 -4.59
N ASN A 97 -8.36 -11.01 -4.50
CA ASN A 97 -8.71 -10.28 -3.27
C ASN A 97 -7.58 -9.45 -2.63
N SER A 98 -6.50 -9.16 -3.34
CA SER A 98 -5.40 -8.36 -2.79
C SER A 98 -5.50 -6.86 -3.08
N GLY A 99 -6.25 -6.47 -4.15
CA GLY A 99 -6.33 -5.06 -4.56
C GLY A 99 -5.01 -4.43 -5.00
N ASN A 100 -3.99 -5.24 -5.27
CA ASN A 100 -2.63 -4.75 -5.55
C ASN A 100 -2.45 -4.24 -6.99
N VAL A 101 -3.37 -4.52 -7.89
CA VAL A 101 -3.34 -4.04 -9.28
C VAL A 101 -4.47 -3.04 -9.47
N ILE A 102 -4.14 -1.86 -10.00
CA ILE A 102 -5.03 -0.71 -10.09
C ILE A 102 -4.98 -0.09 -11.49
N THR A 103 -6.11 0.34 -12.03
CA THR A 103 -6.14 1.10 -13.28
C THR A 103 -5.51 2.48 -13.12
N PHE A 104 -5.02 3.06 -14.22
CA PHE A 104 -4.42 4.39 -14.21
C PHE A 104 -5.37 5.44 -13.64
N ASP A 105 -6.63 5.44 -14.08
CA ASP A 105 -7.64 6.41 -13.61
C ASP A 105 -7.88 6.31 -12.10
N ASN A 106 -7.97 5.09 -11.57
CA ASN A 106 -8.13 4.87 -10.13
C ASN A 106 -6.87 5.26 -9.35
N LEU A 107 -5.68 5.04 -9.91
CA LEU A 107 -4.44 5.51 -9.30
C LEU A 107 -4.43 7.03 -9.21
N MET A 108 -4.78 7.74 -10.29
CA MET A 108 -4.84 9.20 -10.30
C MET A 108 -5.90 9.75 -9.34
N LEU A 109 -7.06 9.08 -9.26
CA LEU A 109 -8.10 9.45 -8.29
C LEU A 109 -7.61 9.30 -6.84
N LEU A 110 -6.91 8.21 -6.54
CA LEU A 110 -6.34 7.94 -5.22
C LEU A 110 -5.27 8.99 -4.86
N LEU A 111 -4.39 9.34 -5.80
CA LEU A 111 -3.37 10.37 -5.59
C LEU A 111 -4.01 11.73 -5.31
N LYS A 112 -5.02 12.12 -6.10
CA LYS A 112 -5.77 13.37 -5.91
C LYS A 112 -6.45 13.40 -4.54
N ARG A 113 -7.14 12.32 -4.16
CA ARG A 113 -7.81 12.25 -2.86
C ARG A 113 -6.82 12.35 -1.70
N ASN A 114 -5.66 11.73 -1.83
CA ASN A 114 -4.60 11.82 -0.82
C ASN A 114 -4.08 13.26 -0.67
N GLU A 115 -3.92 13.99 -1.78
CA GLU A 115 -3.53 15.40 -1.75
C GLU A 115 -4.59 16.27 -1.06
N GLU A 116 -5.88 16.08 -1.39
CA GLU A 116 -6.99 16.78 -0.73
C GLU A 116 -6.96 16.55 0.78
N LEU A 117 -6.76 15.31 1.24
CA LEU A 117 -6.68 14.98 2.66
C LEU A 117 -5.49 15.65 3.36
N ILE A 118 -4.33 15.72 2.69
CA ILE A 118 -3.16 16.43 3.22
C ILE A 118 -3.46 17.93 3.36
N GLN A 119 -4.10 18.53 2.35
CA GLN A 119 -4.47 19.94 2.38
C GLN A 119 -5.52 20.24 3.46
N GLU A 120 -6.54 19.38 3.63
CA GLU A 120 -7.53 19.48 4.69
C GLU A 120 -6.86 19.41 6.08
N ALA A 121 -5.97 18.42 6.29
CA ALA A 121 -5.23 18.29 7.54
C ALA A 121 -4.35 19.52 7.83
N ALA A 122 -3.66 20.05 6.82
CA ALA A 122 -2.86 21.24 6.96
C ALA A 122 -3.70 22.45 7.38
N LYS A 123 -4.89 22.64 6.76
CA LYS A 123 -5.82 23.73 7.14
C LYS A 123 -6.27 23.61 8.59
N LEU A 124 -6.61 22.41 9.06
CA LEU A 124 -7.02 22.18 10.45
C LEU A 124 -5.87 22.49 11.43
N ILE A 125 -4.65 22.07 11.10
CA ILE A 125 -3.46 22.36 11.91
C ILE A 125 -3.21 23.86 12.01
N PHE A 126 -3.26 24.58 10.86
CA PHE A 126 -3.08 26.04 10.85
C PHE A 126 -4.22 26.80 11.53
N ALA A 127 -5.43 26.24 11.54
CA ALA A 127 -6.57 26.80 12.28
C ALA A 127 -6.48 26.55 13.81
N GLY A 128 -5.49 25.78 14.26
CA GLY A 128 -5.35 25.41 15.68
C GLY A 128 -6.37 24.40 16.14
N ASP A 129 -6.91 23.59 15.23
CA ASP A 129 -7.82 22.49 15.60
C ASP A 129 -7.04 21.41 16.37
N VAL A 130 -7.43 21.23 17.63
CA VAL A 130 -6.86 20.23 18.54
C VAL A 130 -7.89 19.17 18.95
N ALA A 131 -9.00 19.07 18.19
CA ALA A 131 -10.05 18.11 18.46
C ALA A 131 -9.48 16.67 18.46
N LEU A 132 -9.76 15.94 19.53
CA LEU A 132 -9.30 14.58 19.70
C LEU A 132 -10.34 13.60 19.18
N ASN A 133 -10.28 13.28 17.89
CA ASN A 133 -11.19 12.38 17.21
C ASN A 133 -10.44 11.17 16.59
N PRO A 134 -9.91 10.25 17.42
CA PRO A 134 -9.12 9.14 16.93
C PRO A 134 -9.97 8.17 16.09
N VAL A 135 -9.35 7.58 15.07
CA VAL A 135 -10.00 6.57 14.24
C VAL A 135 -10.28 5.31 15.06
N LEU A 136 -11.49 4.78 14.89
CA LEU A 136 -11.90 3.45 15.38
C LEU A 136 -12.22 2.55 14.19
N TRP A 137 -11.45 1.49 14.03
CA TRP A 137 -11.66 0.47 12.98
C TRP A 137 -12.84 -0.46 13.33
N PRO A 138 -13.43 -1.15 12.34
CA PRO A 138 -14.55 -2.07 12.55
C PRO A 138 -14.24 -3.22 13.53
N ASP A 139 -12.97 -3.62 13.65
CA ASP A 139 -12.49 -4.63 14.58
C ASP A 139 -12.24 -4.10 16.01
N ARG A 140 -12.69 -2.89 16.31
CA ARG A 140 -12.55 -2.18 17.58
C ARG A 140 -11.13 -1.74 17.93
N ARG A 141 -10.16 -1.86 17.04
CA ARG A 141 -8.86 -1.21 17.22
C ARG A 141 -9.03 0.31 17.11
N SER A 142 -8.31 1.07 17.90
CA SER A 142 -8.28 2.53 17.80
C SER A 142 -6.88 3.04 17.54
N ALA A 143 -6.77 4.21 16.91
CA ALA A 143 -5.51 4.87 16.68
C ALA A 143 -4.75 5.19 17.98
N LEU A 144 -5.45 5.26 19.11
CA LEU A 144 -4.84 5.50 20.43
C LEU A 144 -4.31 4.23 21.11
N GLN A 145 -4.61 3.03 20.62
CA GLN A 145 -4.30 1.78 21.32
C GLN A 145 -2.81 1.63 21.65
N TYR A 146 -1.95 2.05 20.73
CA TYR A 146 -0.50 1.98 20.87
C TYR A 146 0.17 3.35 20.91
N SER A 147 -0.60 4.42 21.10
CA SER A 147 -0.04 5.77 21.16
C SER A 147 0.75 5.96 22.46
N PRO A 148 2.01 6.41 22.41
CA PRO A 148 2.77 6.76 23.61
C PRO A 148 2.20 7.98 24.34
N TYR A 149 1.35 8.76 23.68
CA TYR A 149 0.72 9.98 24.22
C TYR A 149 -0.67 9.74 24.82
N LYS A 150 -1.13 8.50 24.87
CA LYS A 150 -2.48 8.16 25.37
C LYS A 150 -2.78 8.76 26.75
N ALA A 151 -1.80 8.73 27.66
CA ALA A 151 -1.96 9.27 29.00
C ALA A 151 -2.10 10.80 29.02
N ILE A 152 -1.45 11.50 28.08
CA ILE A 152 -1.51 12.96 27.97
C ILE A 152 -2.83 13.39 27.31
N MET A 153 -3.28 12.64 26.32
CA MET A 153 -4.51 12.94 25.56
C MET A 153 -5.78 12.79 26.40
N GLN A 154 -5.76 11.96 27.46
CA GLN A 154 -6.89 11.73 28.36
C GLN A 154 -8.23 11.50 27.61
N PHE A 155 -8.17 10.72 26.52
CA PHE A 155 -9.36 10.43 25.74
C PHE A 155 -10.37 9.61 26.56
N ASP A 156 -11.56 10.18 26.73
CA ASP A 156 -12.68 9.52 27.40
C ASP A 156 -14.00 9.92 26.71
N GLU A 157 -14.76 8.95 26.23
CA GLU A 157 -16.08 9.19 25.64
C GLU A 157 -17.05 9.83 26.61
N LEU A 158 -16.90 9.60 27.94
CA LEU A 158 -17.71 10.22 28.98
C LEU A 158 -17.45 11.72 29.13
N LEU A 159 -16.27 12.19 28.68
CA LEU A 159 -15.92 13.62 28.69
C LEU A 159 -16.26 14.32 27.35
N GLY A 160 -17.05 13.67 26.49
CA GLY A 160 -17.52 14.23 25.24
C GLY A 160 -16.59 14.00 24.04
N ASN A 161 -15.47 13.31 24.23
CA ASN A 161 -14.63 12.90 23.11
C ASN A 161 -15.32 11.84 22.25
N GLN A 162 -15.07 11.85 20.94
CA GLN A 162 -15.71 10.93 20.03
C GLN A 162 -14.68 10.23 19.13
N TYR A 163 -14.96 8.96 18.80
CA TYR A 163 -14.21 8.26 17.78
C TYR A 163 -14.73 8.61 16.38
N TYR A 164 -13.81 8.80 15.42
CA TYR A 164 -14.13 8.73 14.01
C TYR A 164 -14.26 7.25 13.62
N ARG A 165 -15.48 6.76 13.46
CA ARG A 165 -15.76 5.35 13.16
C ARG A 165 -15.68 5.11 11.65
N LEU A 166 -14.79 4.23 11.21
CA LEU A 166 -14.77 3.79 9.83
C LEU A 166 -15.97 2.86 9.55
N PRO A 167 -16.62 3.01 8.37
CA PRO A 167 -17.66 2.08 7.96
C PRO A 167 -17.09 0.67 7.82
N LYS A 168 -17.93 -0.35 8.08
CA LYS A 168 -17.59 -1.73 7.73
C LYS A 168 -17.59 -1.83 6.21
N GLU A 169 -16.54 -2.43 5.64
CA GLU A 169 -16.57 -2.82 4.22
C GLU A 169 -17.71 -3.80 4.03
N ASN A 170 -18.63 -3.47 3.13
CA ASN A 170 -19.64 -4.42 2.67
C ASN A 170 -18.91 -5.42 1.76
N THR A 171 -18.58 -6.58 2.32
CA THR A 171 -18.06 -7.74 1.58
C THR A 171 -19.14 -8.35 0.70
#